data_828955a1e17be1169e4ae53e0019966b
#
_entry.id   828955a1e17be1169e4ae53e0019966b
#
_cell.length_a   1.000
_cell.length_b   1.000
_cell.length_c   1.000
_cell.angle_alpha   90.00
_cell.angle_beta   90.00
_cell.angle_gamma   90.00
#
_symmetry.space_group_name_H-M   'P 1'
#
loop_
_entity.id
_entity.type
_entity.pdbx_description
1 polymer ?
#
loop_
_entity_poly.entity_id
_entity_poly.type
_entity_poly.pdbx_seq_one_letter_code
_entity_poly.pdbx_strand_id
1 'polypeptide(L)'
;MKTRNKVLATVIAGLFTSAAFAATDGTLGSTSTGQVDLDLEILDSVEISALNDIDFGQYGGGDTGDINAGDAYCVFVNGGDDYNITPTSSNGKFSMVGTLGDEIDYTVKLAGAATGASSASAVNYGSTSSTFSGSNARDCGSADNGSVDISITESELLSVSTDTYSDTLILVVSPI
;
A
#
# COMPACT_ATOMS: atom_id res chain seq x y z
N MET A 1 52.55 -12.28 0.34
CA MET A 1 52.01 -12.06 1.68
C MET A 1 50.57 -11.51 1.50
N LYS A 2 49.53 -12.36 1.67
CA LYS A 2 48.11 -11.98 1.47
C LYS A 2 47.51 -11.76 2.85
N THR A 3 47.24 -10.51 3.19
CA THR A 3 46.54 -10.11 4.44
C THR A 3 45.03 -10.35 4.28
N ARG A 4 44.49 -11.29 5.03
CA ARG A 4 43.02 -11.57 5.07
C ARG A 4 42.40 -10.67 6.15
N ASN A 5 41.65 -9.65 5.71
CA ASN A 5 40.80 -8.86 6.62
C ASN A 5 39.66 -9.72 7.12
N LYS A 6 39.62 -9.96 8.43
CA LYS A 6 38.48 -10.58 9.11
C LYS A 6 37.52 -9.45 9.50
N VAL A 7 36.35 -9.42 8.85
CA VAL A 7 35.23 -8.57 9.29
C VAL A 7 34.58 -9.23 10.50
N LEU A 8 34.68 -8.57 11.64
CA LEU A 8 34.06 -8.99 12.88
C LEU A 8 32.61 -8.46 12.87
N ALA A 9 31.64 -9.34 12.66
CA ALA A 9 30.21 -9.00 12.77
C ALA A 9 29.83 -8.96 14.25
N THR A 10 29.61 -7.77 14.78
CA THR A 10 29.11 -7.57 16.15
C THR A 10 27.58 -7.77 16.12
N VAL A 11 27.11 -8.90 16.66
CA VAL A 11 25.69 -9.15 16.90
C VAL A 11 25.31 -8.41 18.18
N ILE A 12 24.54 -7.33 18.07
CA ILE A 12 23.93 -6.66 19.22
C ILE A 12 22.67 -7.46 19.57
N ALA A 13 22.79 -8.34 20.57
CA ALA A 13 21.64 -8.98 21.19
C ALA A 13 20.94 -7.93 22.07
N GLY A 14 19.81 -7.39 21.62
CA GLY A 14 18.95 -6.55 22.45
C GLY A 14 18.37 -7.38 23.58
N LEU A 15 18.78 -7.06 24.82
CA LEU A 15 18.14 -7.57 26.01
C LEU A 15 16.78 -6.90 26.19
N PHE A 16 15.71 -7.59 25.78
CA PHE A 16 14.36 -7.23 26.22
C PHE A 16 14.24 -7.59 27.71
N THR A 17 14.37 -6.60 28.58
CA THR A 17 14.00 -6.74 29.98
C THR A 17 12.48 -6.70 30.06
N SER A 18 11.81 -7.86 30.03
CA SER A 18 10.41 -7.96 30.41
C SER A 18 10.32 -7.59 31.90
N ALA A 19 9.70 -6.46 32.21
CA ALA A 19 9.29 -6.16 33.58
C ALA A 19 8.32 -7.27 34.02
N ALA A 20 8.70 -8.10 34.97
CA ALA A 20 7.79 -9.05 35.56
C ALA A 20 6.85 -8.29 36.50
N PHE A 21 5.62 -8.05 36.04
CA PHE A 21 4.55 -7.60 36.91
C PHE A 21 4.19 -8.77 37.84
N ALA A 22 4.33 -8.56 39.15
CA ALA A 22 3.95 -9.56 40.14
C ALA A 22 2.62 -9.17 40.76
N ALA A 23 1.62 -10.04 40.60
CA ALA A 23 0.36 -9.92 41.33
C ALA A 23 0.62 -9.87 42.85
N THR A 24 -0.15 -9.07 43.55
CA THR A 24 -0.06 -8.98 45.01
C THR A 24 -1.26 -9.69 45.63
N ASP A 25 -0.97 -10.73 46.43
CA ASP A 25 -2.00 -11.47 47.17
C ASP A 25 -2.51 -10.69 48.37
N GLY A 26 -3.79 -10.88 48.68
CA GLY A 26 -4.39 -10.35 49.88
C GLY A 26 -3.98 -11.14 51.13
N THR A 27 -4.16 -10.53 52.30
CA THR A 27 -3.91 -11.16 53.61
C THR A 27 -5.20 -11.66 54.24
N LEU A 28 -5.11 -12.73 55.07
CA LEU A 28 -6.24 -13.27 55.80
C LEU A 28 -6.79 -12.26 56.83
N GLY A 29 -8.08 -11.89 56.73
CA GLY A 29 -8.76 -10.95 57.61
C GLY A 29 -10.27 -10.92 57.41
N SER A 30 -10.96 -9.95 57.99
CA SER A 30 -12.38 -9.71 57.72
C SER A 30 -12.64 -9.20 56.32
N THR A 31 -11.65 -8.61 55.69
CA THR A 31 -11.54 -8.25 54.27
C THR A 31 -10.16 -8.55 53.78
N SER A 32 -9.99 -8.87 52.48
CA SER A 32 -8.70 -9.10 51.83
C SER A 32 -8.71 -8.42 50.45
N THR A 33 -7.62 -7.72 50.14
CA THR A 33 -7.46 -7.04 48.85
C THR A 33 -6.25 -7.62 48.11
N GLY A 34 -6.44 -8.15 46.95
CA GLY A 34 -5.41 -8.54 45.99
C GLY A 34 -5.35 -7.55 44.84
N GLN A 35 -4.23 -7.44 44.16
CA GLN A 35 -4.03 -6.61 42.96
C GLN A 35 -3.47 -7.46 41.84
N VAL A 36 -3.97 -7.19 40.63
CA VAL A 36 -3.48 -7.76 39.38
C VAL A 36 -3.25 -6.58 38.44
N ASP A 37 -2.05 -6.41 37.96
CA ASP A 37 -1.73 -5.43 36.92
C ASP A 37 -2.08 -6.03 35.55
N LEU A 38 -2.64 -5.21 34.68
CA LEU A 38 -3.01 -5.59 33.32
C LEU A 38 -2.24 -4.69 32.37
N ASP A 39 -1.63 -5.28 31.38
CA ASP A 39 -0.89 -4.58 30.32
C ASP A 39 -1.35 -5.08 28.96
N LEU A 40 -1.50 -4.17 28.00
CA LEU A 40 -1.88 -4.45 26.62
C LEU A 40 -1.23 -3.42 25.70
N GLU A 41 -0.48 -3.88 24.73
CA GLU A 41 0.04 -3.07 23.63
C GLU A 41 -0.75 -3.38 22.34
N ILE A 42 -1.18 -2.33 21.65
CA ILE A 42 -1.83 -2.43 20.34
C ILE A 42 -0.88 -1.82 19.32
N LEU A 43 -0.47 -2.62 18.36
CA LEU A 43 0.42 -2.19 17.27
C LEU A 43 -0.40 -1.68 16.09
N ASP A 44 0.20 -0.77 15.31
CA ASP A 44 -0.38 -0.28 14.07
C ASP A 44 -0.60 -1.44 13.09
N SER A 45 -1.78 -1.44 12.45
CA SER A 45 -2.17 -2.43 11.45
C SER A 45 -2.87 -1.74 10.29
N VAL A 46 -2.48 -2.11 9.09
CA VAL A 46 -3.07 -1.61 7.85
C VAL A 46 -3.37 -2.76 6.91
N GLU A 47 -4.47 -2.65 6.17
CA GLU A 47 -4.88 -3.61 5.14
C GLU A 47 -5.48 -2.85 3.96
N ILE A 48 -5.05 -3.19 2.73
CA ILE A 48 -5.71 -2.77 1.50
C ILE A 48 -6.50 -3.95 0.94
N SER A 49 -7.74 -3.72 0.54
CA SER A 49 -8.66 -4.76 0.06
C SER A 49 -9.61 -4.22 -1.01
N ALA A 50 -10.46 -5.07 -1.57
CA ALA A 50 -11.43 -4.77 -2.64
C ALA A 50 -10.79 -4.36 -3.99
N LEU A 51 -9.49 -4.59 -4.20
CA LEU A 51 -8.82 -4.35 -5.48
C LEU A 51 -9.33 -5.31 -6.54
N ASN A 52 -9.56 -4.77 -7.74
CA ASN A 52 -9.89 -5.53 -8.95
C ASN A 52 -8.86 -5.25 -10.05
N ASP A 53 -8.77 -6.17 -11.00
CA ASP A 53 -7.94 -5.97 -12.19
C ASP A 53 -8.52 -4.85 -13.07
N ILE A 54 -7.62 -4.06 -13.67
CA ILE A 54 -7.99 -3.00 -14.61
C ILE A 54 -7.73 -3.51 -16.02
N ASP A 55 -8.80 -3.63 -16.81
CA ASP A 55 -8.77 -4.00 -18.23
C ASP A 55 -9.09 -2.77 -19.09
N PHE A 56 -8.17 -2.35 -19.94
CA PHE A 56 -8.35 -1.25 -20.87
C PHE A 56 -9.05 -1.68 -22.18
N GLY A 57 -9.26 -3.00 -22.36
CA GLY A 57 -9.86 -3.54 -23.58
C GLY A 57 -8.92 -3.46 -24.79
N GLN A 58 -9.46 -3.11 -25.93
CA GLN A 58 -8.73 -2.99 -27.20
C GLN A 58 -8.74 -1.53 -27.66
N TYR A 59 -7.60 -1.07 -28.16
CA TYR A 59 -7.47 0.25 -28.80
C TYR A 59 -7.07 0.07 -30.26
N GLY A 60 -7.84 0.68 -31.19
CA GLY A 60 -7.58 0.56 -32.61
C GLY A 60 -8.85 0.80 -33.44
N GLY A 61 -8.79 0.54 -34.74
CA GLY A 61 -9.98 0.59 -35.62
C GLY A 61 -10.64 1.96 -35.81
N GLY A 62 -9.98 3.04 -35.39
CA GLY A 62 -10.51 4.41 -35.46
C GLY A 62 -10.76 5.02 -34.07
N ASP A 63 -10.36 4.36 -33.00
CA ASP A 63 -10.37 4.95 -31.66
C ASP A 63 -9.44 6.14 -31.62
N THR A 64 -9.79 7.14 -30.82
CA THR A 64 -9.05 8.39 -30.66
C THR A 64 -9.06 8.84 -29.21
N GLY A 65 -8.02 9.57 -28.80
CA GLY A 65 -7.89 10.16 -27.49
C GLY A 65 -7.25 9.25 -26.45
N ASP A 66 -7.03 9.81 -25.28
CA ASP A 66 -6.45 9.12 -24.14
C ASP A 66 -7.43 8.08 -23.58
N ILE A 67 -6.89 6.96 -23.10
CA ILE A 67 -7.68 5.98 -22.37
C ILE A 67 -7.44 6.10 -20.87
N ASN A 68 -8.51 5.93 -20.09
CA ASN A 68 -8.48 6.02 -18.66
C ASN A 68 -9.30 4.88 -18.06
N ALA A 69 -8.76 4.25 -17.05
CA ALA A 69 -9.48 3.26 -16.26
C ALA A 69 -8.98 3.33 -14.81
N GLY A 70 -9.80 2.88 -13.88
CA GLY A 70 -9.45 2.93 -12.46
C GLY A 70 -10.25 1.93 -11.66
N ASP A 71 -9.84 1.76 -10.42
CA ASP A 71 -10.47 0.89 -9.45
C ASP A 71 -10.57 1.59 -8.09
N ALA A 72 -11.62 1.28 -7.34
CA ALA A 72 -11.80 1.73 -5.98
C ALA A 72 -11.39 0.62 -5.01
N TYR A 73 -10.82 1.00 -3.87
CA TYR A 73 -10.33 0.06 -2.87
C TYR A 73 -10.67 0.53 -1.45
N CYS A 74 -10.60 -0.40 -0.52
CA CYS A 74 -10.73 -0.14 0.91
C CYS A 74 -9.35 -0.20 1.58
N VAL A 75 -9.01 0.83 2.37
CA VAL A 75 -7.88 0.80 3.29
C VAL A 75 -8.39 0.88 4.72
N PHE A 76 -8.19 -0.20 5.45
CA PHE A 76 -8.36 -0.26 6.89
C PHE A 76 -7.08 0.18 7.58
N VAL A 77 -7.21 1.01 8.62
CA VAL A 77 -6.16 1.31 9.60
C VAL A 77 -6.79 1.20 10.99
N ASN A 78 -6.14 0.47 11.90
CA ASN A 78 -6.67 0.36 13.25
C ASN A 78 -6.71 1.76 13.92
N GLY A 79 -7.84 2.07 14.57
CA GLY A 79 -8.09 3.43 15.06
C GLY A 79 -8.72 4.36 14.04
N GLY A 80 -8.71 4.02 12.74
CA GLY A 80 -9.17 4.89 11.66
C GLY A 80 -8.18 6.01 11.34
N ASP A 81 -6.90 5.80 11.66
CA ASP A 81 -5.83 6.75 11.45
C ASP A 81 -5.50 6.94 9.96
N ASP A 82 -4.67 7.91 9.68
CA ASP A 82 -4.27 8.23 8.31
C ASP A 82 -3.24 7.24 7.76
N TYR A 83 -3.16 7.18 6.43
CA TYR A 83 -2.20 6.37 5.70
C TYR A 83 -1.66 7.09 4.47
N ASN A 84 -0.57 6.58 3.92
CA ASN A 84 -0.09 6.92 2.59
C ASN A 84 0.16 5.67 1.74
N ILE A 85 0.31 5.87 0.43
CA ILE A 85 0.59 4.81 -0.53
C ILE A 85 1.85 5.13 -1.32
N THR A 86 2.71 4.13 -1.49
CA THR A 86 3.85 4.19 -2.40
C THR A 86 3.59 3.22 -3.56
N PRO A 87 3.18 3.71 -4.75
CA PRO A 87 2.95 2.86 -5.91
C PRO A 87 4.26 2.51 -6.60
N THR A 88 4.40 1.25 -6.98
CA THR A 88 5.48 0.71 -7.80
C THR A 88 4.90 -0.20 -8.87
N SER A 89 5.73 -0.74 -9.76
CA SER A 89 5.33 -1.62 -10.83
C SER A 89 6.35 -2.73 -11.01
N SER A 90 5.92 -3.87 -11.50
CA SER A 90 6.78 -5.02 -11.79
C SER A 90 7.84 -4.73 -12.86
N ASN A 91 7.58 -3.77 -13.75
CA ASN A 91 8.51 -3.37 -14.82
C ASN A 91 9.54 -2.30 -14.40
N GLY A 92 9.54 -1.88 -13.12
CA GLY A 92 10.51 -0.92 -12.58
C GLY A 92 10.22 0.55 -12.92
N LYS A 93 9.13 0.81 -13.64
CA LYS A 93 8.56 2.12 -13.98
C LYS A 93 7.07 1.94 -14.30
N PHE A 94 6.30 3.01 -14.39
CA PHE A 94 4.89 2.93 -14.82
C PHE A 94 4.81 2.73 -16.33
N SER A 95 4.97 1.47 -16.78
CA SER A 95 4.99 1.10 -18.19
C SER A 95 4.49 -0.33 -18.36
N MET A 96 3.53 -0.53 -19.26
CA MET A 96 3.14 -1.85 -19.73
C MET A 96 4.10 -2.30 -20.83
N VAL A 97 4.52 -3.58 -20.80
CA VAL A 97 5.48 -4.14 -21.74
C VAL A 97 4.76 -5.16 -22.62
N GLY A 98 4.96 -5.04 -23.93
CA GLY A 98 4.49 -5.97 -24.94
C GLY A 98 5.42 -7.18 -25.11
N THR A 99 4.93 -8.24 -25.77
CA THR A 99 5.72 -9.46 -26.02
C THR A 99 6.89 -9.21 -26.99
N LEU A 100 6.81 -8.16 -27.80
CA LEU A 100 7.87 -7.73 -28.73
C LEU A 100 8.89 -6.78 -28.09
N GLY A 101 8.62 -6.34 -26.85
CA GLY A 101 9.51 -5.48 -26.07
C GLY A 101 9.23 -3.97 -26.22
N ASP A 102 8.19 -3.59 -26.98
CA ASP A 102 7.69 -2.22 -26.98
C ASP A 102 7.05 -1.91 -25.61
N GLU A 103 7.05 -0.64 -25.21
CA GLU A 103 6.54 -0.18 -23.93
C GLU A 103 5.54 0.95 -24.09
N ILE A 104 4.49 0.95 -23.26
CA ILE A 104 3.48 1.99 -23.15
C ILE A 104 3.57 2.60 -21.76
N ASP A 105 4.03 3.84 -21.67
CA ASP A 105 4.08 4.54 -20.39
C ASP A 105 2.69 5.01 -19.95
N TYR A 106 2.41 4.94 -18.66
CA TYR A 106 1.13 5.37 -18.09
C TYR A 106 1.31 6.24 -16.85
N THR A 107 0.29 7.02 -16.52
CA THR A 107 0.25 7.85 -15.32
C THR A 107 -0.63 7.20 -14.27
N VAL A 108 -0.15 7.16 -13.04
CA VAL A 108 -0.90 6.71 -11.85
C VAL A 108 -1.38 7.92 -11.07
N LYS A 109 -2.65 7.95 -10.72
CA LYS A 109 -3.25 8.92 -9.81
C LYS A 109 -3.92 8.20 -8.67
N LEU A 110 -3.83 8.76 -7.46
CA LEU A 110 -4.42 8.23 -6.25
C LEU A 110 -5.35 9.25 -5.62
N ALA A 111 -6.46 8.80 -5.07
CA ALA A 111 -7.38 9.60 -4.28
C ALA A 111 -7.77 8.90 -2.98
N GLY A 112 -8.03 9.70 -1.94
CA GLY A 112 -8.58 9.24 -0.64
C GLY A 112 -10.11 9.19 -0.64
N ALA A 113 -10.71 8.75 -1.75
CA ALA A 113 -12.15 8.57 -1.89
C ALA A 113 -12.44 7.60 -3.01
N ALA A 114 -13.57 6.88 -2.92
CA ALA A 114 -14.02 5.92 -3.93
C ALA A 114 -14.45 6.55 -5.27
N THR A 115 -14.53 7.86 -5.36
CA THR A 115 -15.00 8.56 -6.56
C THR A 115 -13.84 9.07 -7.40
N GLY A 116 -13.57 8.33 -8.45
CA GLY A 116 -12.90 8.63 -9.71
C GLY A 116 -12.03 9.87 -9.88
N ALA A 117 -11.38 9.90 -10.99
CA ALA A 117 -10.30 10.76 -11.46
C ALA A 117 -10.35 12.28 -11.15
N SER A 118 -11.49 12.89 -10.80
CA SER A 118 -11.57 14.35 -10.63
C SER A 118 -10.88 14.89 -9.37
N SER A 119 -10.66 14.07 -8.36
CA SER A 119 -9.94 14.43 -7.13
C SER A 119 -8.58 13.73 -6.98
N ALA A 120 -8.24 12.84 -7.91
CA ALA A 120 -7.03 12.05 -7.86
C ALA A 120 -5.79 12.89 -8.21
N SER A 121 -4.72 12.74 -7.43
CA SER A 121 -3.43 13.39 -7.64
C SER A 121 -2.44 12.41 -8.26
N ALA A 122 -1.70 12.87 -9.27
CA ALA A 122 -0.64 12.07 -9.89
C ALA A 122 0.49 11.79 -8.88
N VAL A 123 0.97 10.56 -8.90
CA VAL A 123 2.06 10.09 -8.04
C VAL A 123 3.16 9.52 -8.93
N ASN A 124 4.41 9.86 -8.63
CA ASN A 124 5.55 9.31 -9.36
C ASN A 124 5.88 7.89 -8.87
N TYR A 125 6.46 7.09 -9.74
CA TYR A 125 6.96 5.75 -9.42
C TYR A 125 7.83 5.76 -8.16
N GLY A 126 7.52 4.90 -7.20
CA GLY A 126 8.24 4.77 -5.93
C GLY A 126 8.16 5.98 -4.99
N SER A 127 7.33 6.98 -5.31
CA SER A 127 7.13 8.14 -4.44
C SER A 127 5.89 7.95 -3.56
N THR A 128 5.98 8.40 -2.32
CA THR A 128 4.86 8.36 -1.38
C THR A 128 3.78 9.38 -1.78
N SER A 129 2.52 8.98 -1.73
CA SER A 129 1.36 9.83 -1.97
C SER A 129 1.18 10.92 -0.89
N SER A 130 0.22 11.80 -1.09
CA SER A 130 -0.36 12.59 0.01
C SER A 130 -1.00 11.66 1.06
N THR A 131 -1.31 12.22 2.20
CA THR A 131 -2.02 11.56 3.29
C THR A 131 -3.49 11.35 2.94
N PHE A 132 -3.99 10.16 3.22
CA PHE A 132 -5.39 9.77 3.09
C PHE A 132 -5.91 9.25 4.43
N SER A 133 -7.23 9.34 4.66
CA SER A 133 -7.83 8.85 5.89
C SER A 133 -8.25 7.38 5.74
N GLY A 134 -7.81 6.55 6.68
CA GLY A 134 -8.17 5.14 6.79
C GLY A 134 -9.56 4.92 7.36
N SER A 135 -10.04 3.69 7.26
CA SER A 135 -11.25 3.22 7.91
C SER A 135 -10.92 2.36 9.12
N ASN A 136 -11.71 2.49 10.20
CA ASN A 136 -11.63 1.57 11.34
C ASN A 136 -12.45 0.28 11.15
N ALA A 137 -13.11 0.15 10.00
CA ALA A 137 -13.80 -1.07 9.58
C ALA A 137 -13.03 -1.73 8.43
N ARG A 138 -12.75 -3.04 8.52
CA ARG A 138 -11.95 -3.76 7.52
C ARG A 138 -12.59 -3.83 6.13
N ASP A 139 -13.91 -3.69 6.06
CA ASP A 139 -14.71 -3.61 4.83
C ASP A 139 -15.09 -2.17 4.47
N CYS A 140 -14.47 -1.19 5.11
CA CYS A 140 -14.77 0.23 4.98
C CYS A 140 -16.25 0.57 5.19
N GLY A 141 -17.00 -0.27 5.94
CA GLY A 141 -18.44 -0.11 6.10
C GLY A 141 -19.23 -0.30 4.80
N SER A 142 -18.73 -1.13 3.89
CA SER A 142 -19.25 -1.38 2.54
C SER A 142 -19.14 -0.17 1.58
N ALA A 143 -18.23 0.76 1.85
CA ALA A 143 -17.92 1.89 0.98
C ALA A 143 -16.40 2.05 0.89
N ASP A 144 -15.85 1.98 -0.32
CA ASP A 144 -14.42 2.18 -0.56
C ASP A 144 -13.99 3.59 -0.16
N ASN A 145 -12.79 3.72 0.39
CA ASN A 145 -12.23 4.99 0.86
C ASN A 145 -10.99 5.44 0.08
N GLY A 146 -10.67 4.75 -1.02
CA GLY A 146 -9.59 5.11 -1.91
C GLY A 146 -9.87 4.70 -3.35
N SER A 147 -9.14 5.30 -4.29
CA SER A 147 -9.14 4.90 -5.69
C SER A 147 -7.78 5.08 -6.34
N VAL A 148 -7.52 4.24 -7.34
CA VAL A 148 -6.40 4.35 -8.27
C VAL A 148 -6.95 4.57 -9.68
N ASP A 149 -6.44 5.57 -10.37
CA ASP A 149 -6.77 5.88 -11.75
C ASP A 149 -5.51 5.80 -12.60
N ILE A 150 -5.60 5.12 -13.72
CA ILE A 150 -4.54 4.96 -14.71
C ILE A 150 -4.93 5.69 -15.97
N SER A 151 -4.01 6.49 -16.51
CA SER A 151 -4.20 7.24 -17.75
C SER A 151 -3.08 6.93 -18.74
N ILE A 152 -3.45 6.60 -19.98
CA ILE A 152 -2.52 6.38 -21.09
C ILE A 152 -2.87 7.38 -22.18
N THR A 153 -1.87 8.12 -22.65
CA THR A 153 -2.10 9.12 -23.70
C THR A 153 -2.23 8.47 -25.08
N GLU A 154 -3.01 9.07 -25.96
CA GLU A 154 -3.13 8.65 -27.36
C GLU A 154 -1.76 8.54 -28.06
N SER A 155 -0.84 9.45 -27.74
CA SER A 155 0.51 9.43 -28.32
C SER A 155 1.29 8.16 -27.95
N GLU A 156 1.16 7.66 -26.73
CA GLU A 156 1.75 6.38 -26.30
C GLU A 156 1.13 5.22 -27.07
N LEU A 157 -0.21 5.19 -27.15
CA LEU A 157 -0.96 4.12 -27.83
C LEU A 157 -0.65 4.03 -29.33
N LEU A 158 -0.36 5.15 -29.97
CA LEU A 158 -0.03 5.21 -31.40
C LEU A 158 1.46 5.01 -31.70
N SER A 159 2.32 4.99 -30.68
CA SER A 159 3.77 4.87 -30.84
C SER A 159 4.28 3.44 -30.90
N VAL A 160 3.45 2.46 -30.61
CA VAL A 160 3.83 1.06 -30.40
C VAL A 160 3.24 0.12 -31.44
N SER A 161 3.80 -1.08 -31.54
CA SER A 161 3.35 -2.13 -32.44
C SER A 161 2.06 -2.79 -31.95
N THR A 162 1.32 -3.45 -32.86
CA THR A 162 0.18 -4.30 -32.45
C THR A 162 0.66 -5.48 -31.62
N ASP A 163 0.29 -5.49 -30.35
CA ASP A 163 0.66 -6.53 -29.38
C ASP A 163 -0.34 -6.52 -28.21
N THR A 164 -0.09 -7.36 -27.21
CA THR A 164 -0.75 -7.33 -25.89
C THR A 164 0.22 -6.79 -24.88
N TYR A 165 -0.14 -5.70 -24.22
CA TYR A 165 0.69 -4.98 -23.24
C TYR A 165 0.16 -5.26 -21.83
N SER A 166 1.06 -5.51 -20.90
CA SER A 166 0.69 -5.79 -19.49
C SER A 166 1.71 -5.26 -18.50
N ASP A 167 1.23 -4.99 -17.29
CA ASP A 167 2.05 -4.68 -16.11
C ASP A 167 1.32 -5.14 -14.84
N THR A 168 2.04 -5.17 -13.73
CA THR A 168 1.47 -5.34 -12.39
C THR A 168 1.80 -4.12 -11.55
N LEU A 169 0.80 -3.30 -11.27
CA LEU A 169 0.89 -2.18 -10.34
C LEU A 169 0.85 -2.71 -8.90
N ILE A 170 1.78 -2.25 -8.07
CA ILE A 170 1.92 -2.65 -6.67
C ILE A 170 1.70 -1.42 -5.80
N LEU A 171 0.74 -1.47 -4.90
CA LEU A 171 0.40 -0.41 -3.96
C LEU A 171 0.86 -0.80 -2.55
N VAL A 172 1.90 -0.14 -2.05
CA VAL A 172 2.38 -0.34 -0.66
C VAL A 172 1.74 0.70 0.23
N VAL A 173 0.91 0.25 1.16
CA VAL A 173 0.20 1.12 2.12
C VAL A 173 0.97 1.16 3.43
N SER A 174 1.11 2.35 4.02
CA SER A 174 1.78 2.56 5.30
C SER A 174 0.93 3.44 6.21
N PRO A 175 0.67 3.06 7.45
CA PRO A 175 0.02 3.91 8.44
C PRO A 175 0.94 5.07 8.82
N ILE A 176 0.34 6.19 9.28
CA ILE A 176 1.07 7.39 9.70
C ILE A 176 0.77 7.69 11.18
#